data_0a25981dbe3dcce354559e8ae3d013f1
#
_entry.id   0a25981dbe3dcce354559e8ae3d013f1
#
_cell.length_a   1.000
_cell.length_b   1.000
_cell.length_c   1.000
_cell.angle_alpha   90.00
_cell.angle_beta   90.00
_cell.angle_gamma   90.00
#
_symmetry.space_group_name_H-M   'P 1'
#
loop_
_entity.id
_entity.type
_entity.pdbx_description
1 polymer ?
#
loop_
_entity_poly.entity_id
_entity_poly.type
_entity_poly.pdbx_seq_one_letter_code
_entity_poly.pdbx_strand_id
1 'polypeptide(L)'
;MISPRIAFVDVDGTLIETGSEIADSTIEAVRTARHNGHLVYLSTGRASVEIYPAIREIGFDGAISSGGGFAEIGDDLVIERTMPTEAVTRMIGFYEESGYDFYLQSFDELYPSPGVHDRFAEYYASDSRRQAGTASDPASVTGAAANPALKAFADVRPYSLTGIAKSVFLAGDLRAYDRVSEALSADFHVITGTIPHMGRGSGEVTLNGVNKGSTILRLLDRLGLDAASAIGIGDSSNDIEMLQVCGVGIAMGNATDAVKAHADEVTTSVLEDGVWNAFRRNGLV
;
A
#
# COMPACT_ATOMS: atom_id res chain seq x y z
N MET A 1 -11.06 20.85 25.06
CA MET A 1 -11.38 20.23 23.75
C MET A 1 -10.07 19.78 23.17
N ILE A 2 -9.97 18.52 22.76
CA ILE A 2 -8.79 17.98 22.06
C ILE A 2 -8.81 18.59 20.65
N SER A 3 -7.70 19.16 20.19
CA SER A 3 -7.62 19.68 18.82
C SER A 3 -7.80 18.51 17.82
N PRO A 4 -8.57 18.71 16.74
CA PRO A 4 -8.72 17.69 15.70
C PRO A 4 -7.35 17.25 15.17
N ARG A 5 -7.17 15.95 14.99
CA ARG A 5 -5.98 15.34 14.39
C ARG A 5 -6.38 14.63 13.09
N ILE A 6 -5.40 14.32 12.26
CA ILE A 6 -5.58 13.52 11.07
C ILE A 6 -4.66 12.31 11.13
N ALA A 7 -5.20 11.11 10.94
CA ALA A 7 -4.43 9.87 10.89
C ALA A 7 -4.38 9.33 9.47
N PHE A 8 -3.20 8.91 9.02
CA PHE A 8 -2.95 8.18 7.77
C PHE A 8 -2.55 6.76 8.15
N VAL A 9 -3.33 5.78 7.72
CA VAL A 9 -3.19 4.39 8.12
C VAL A 9 -2.93 3.53 6.89
N ASP A 10 -1.83 2.80 6.89
CA ASP A 10 -1.56 1.82 5.84
C ASP A 10 -2.53 0.63 5.92
N VAL A 11 -2.59 -0.16 4.85
CA VAL A 11 -3.52 -1.29 4.75
C VAL A 11 -2.82 -2.61 5.08
N ASP A 12 -1.85 -3.02 4.26
CA ASP A 12 -1.25 -4.35 4.32
C ASP A 12 -0.18 -4.43 5.42
N GLY A 13 -0.39 -5.23 6.44
CA GLY A 13 0.48 -5.30 7.62
C GLY A 13 0.16 -4.25 8.69
N THR A 14 -0.87 -3.42 8.47
CA THR A 14 -1.31 -2.37 9.39
C THR A 14 -2.79 -2.51 9.75
N LEU A 15 -3.71 -2.33 8.80
CA LEU A 15 -5.15 -2.58 9.00
C LEU A 15 -5.49 -4.07 8.96
N ILE A 16 -4.84 -4.79 8.06
CA ILE A 16 -5.05 -6.22 7.83
C ILE A 16 -3.72 -6.95 7.80
N GLU A 17 -3.71 -8.18 8.29
CA GLU A 17 -2.63 -9.12 8.01
C GLU A 17 -2.98 -9.90 6.73
N THR A 18 -1.97 -10.31 5.94
CA THR A 18 -2.19 -11.00 4.66
C THR A 18 -3.13 -12.20 4.82
N GLY A 19 -4.28 -12.15 4.15
CA GLY A 19 -5.28 -13.22 4.18
C GLY A 19 -6.19 -13.25 5.42
N SER A 20 -6.07 -12.27 6.33
CA SER A 20 -6.87 -12.18 7.54
C SER A 20 -8.09 -11.27 7.37
N GLU A 21 -9.10 -11.48 8.21
CA GLU A 21 -10.19 -10.52 8.40
C GLU A 21 -9.68 -9.28 9.12
N ILE A 22 -10.38 -8.15 8.95
CA ILE A 22 -10.09 -6.91 9.66
C ILE A 22 -10.53 -7.10 11.12
N ALA A 23 -9.64 -6.83 12.07
CA ALA A 23 -9.96 -6.93 13.48
C ALA A 23 -11.06 -5.94 13.88
N ASP A 24 -12.01 -6.39 14.72
CA ASP A 24 -13.08 -5.54 15.24
C ASP A 24 -12.54 -4.29 15.94
N SER A 25 -11.43 -4.42 16.68
CA SER A 25 -10.75 -3.31 17.33
C SER A 25 -10.26 -2.24 16.37
N THR A 26 -9.80 -2.63 15.17
CA THR A 26 -9.39 -1.70 14.11
C THR A 26 -10.57 -0.93 13.55
N ILE A 27 -11.70 -1.63 13.31
CA ILE A 27 -12.95 -1.00 12.84
C ILE A 27 -13.46 0.00 13.90
N GLU A 28 -13.45 -0.41 15.17
CA GLU A 28 -13.87 0.43 16.29
C GLU A 28 -12.95 1.65 16.45
N ALA A 29 -11.62 1.49 16.30
CA ALA A 29 -10.66 2.58 16.38
C ALA A 29 -10.95 3.67 15.34
N VAL A 30 -11.10 3.28 14.07
CA VAL A 30 -11.37 4.23 12.98
C VAL A 30 -12.70 4.97 13.21
N ARG A 31 -13.77 4.23 13.53
CA ARG A 31 -15.10 4.81 13.75
C ARG A 31 -15.16 5.73 14.96
N THR A 32 -14.50 5.34 16.07
CA THR A 32 -14.44 6.14 17.30
C THR A 32 -13.64 7.41 17.07
N ALA A 33 -12.47 7.33 16.44
CA ALA A 33 -11.66 8.50 16.11
C ALA A 33 -12.45 9.53 15.28
N ARG A 34 -13.16 9.08 14.24
CA ARG A 34 -14.00 9.94 13.42
C ARG A 34 -15.19 10.53 14.21
N HIS A 35 -15.82 9.74 15.07
CA HIS A 35 -16.89 10.23 15.96
C HIS A 35 -16.39 11.31 16.93
N ASN A 36 -15.14 11.22 17.38
CA ASN A 36 -14.47 12.22 18.22
C ASN A 36 -14.04 13.49 17.45
N GLY A 37 -14.28 13.55 16.14
CA GLY A 37 -13.98 14.72 15.28
C GLY A 37 -12.58 14.72 14.69
N HIS A 38 -11.87 13.58 14.71
CA HIS A 38 -10.62 13.39 13.99
C HIS A 38 -10.88 12.93 12.55
N LEU A 39 -9.93 13.16 11.65
CA LEU A 39 -9.96 12.65 10.29
C LEU A 39 -9.12 11.37 10.22
N VAL A 40 -9.59 10.37 9.47
CA VAL A 40 -8.85 9.12 9.26
C VAL A 40 -8.82 8.80 7.77
N TYR A 41 -7.62 8.70 7.21
CA TYR A 41 -7.36 8.43 5.80
C TYR A 41 -6.63 7.10 5.62
N LEU A 42 -6.93 6.39 4.56
CA LEU A 42 -6.07 5.32 4.08
C LEU A 42 -4.81 5.91 3.43
N SER A 43 -3.67 5.20 3.53
CA SER A 43 -2.44 5.53 2.82
C SER A 43 -1.74 4.25 2.35
N THR A 44 -2.03 3.79 1.12
CA THR A 44 -1.70 2.45 0.67
C THR A 44 -0.91 2.41 -0.64
N GLY A 45 -0.13 1.33 -0.82
CA GLY A 45 0.48 0.96 -2.09
C GLY A 45 -0.51 0.39 -3.11
N ARG A 46 -1.71 -0.01 -2.68
CA ARG A 46 -2.77 -0.52 -3.56
C ARG A 46 -3.29 0.57 -4.49
N ALA A 47 -3.70 0.20 -5.70
CA ALA A 47 -4.55 1.08 -6.52
C ALA A 47 -5.92 1.27 -5.86
N SER A 48 -6.65 2.33 -6.19
CA SER A 48 -7.98 2.60 -5.63
C SER A 48 -8.93 1.42 -5.85
N VAL A 49 -8.87 0.76 -7.01
CA VAL A 49 -9.67 -0.44 -7.34
C VAL A 49 -9.28 -1.70 -6.56
N GLU A 50 -8.10 -1.72 -5.96
CA GLU A 50 -7.63 -2.82 -5.11
C GLU A 50 -8.02 -2.65 -3.63
N ILE A 51 -8.60 -1.50 -3.25
CA ILE A 51 -9.13 -1.29 -1.91
C ILE A 51 -10.51 -1.97 -1.84
N TYR A 52 -10.54 -3.12 -1.20
CA TYR A 52 -11.75 -3.96 -1.14
C TYR A 52 -12.92 -3.24 -0.47
N PRO A 53 -14.16 -3.55 -0.85
CA PRO A 53 -15.36 -2.97 -0.24
C PRO A 53 -15.37 -3.05 1.28
N ALA A 54 -14.94 -4.18 1.86
CA ALA A 54 -14.88 -4.36 3.31
C ALA A 54 -13.96 -3.33 4.01
N ILE A 55 -12.86 -2.89 3.36
CA ILE A 55 -12.00 -1.83 3.89
C ILE A 55 -12.70 -0.48 3.78
N ARG A 56 -13.32 -0.17 2.63
CA ARG A 56 -14.05 1.10 2.43
C ARG A 56 -15.25 1.24 3.39
N GLU A 57 -15.93 0.13 3.71
CA GLU A 57 -17.08 0.07 4.63
C GLU A 57 -16.73 0.33 6.10
N ILE A 58 -15.44 0.30 6.48
CA ILE A 58 -15.01 0.77 7.80
C ILE A 58 -15.39 2.24 7.95
N GLY A 59 -15.26 3.00 6.85
CA GLY A 59 -15.60 4.42 6.75
C GLY A 59 -14.39 5.30 7.01
N PHE A 60 -13.70 5.74 5.97
CA PHE A 60 -12.59 6.68 6.01
C PHE A 60 -13.03 8.04 5.44
N ASP A 61 -12.28 9.10 5.73
CA ASP A 61 -12.51 10.45 5.20
C ASP A 61 -11.91 10.63 3.80
N GLY A 62 -11.14 9.66 3.34
CA GLY A 62 -10.54 9.59 2.02
C GLY A 62 -9.39 8.58 1.98
N ALA A 63 -8.65 8.58 0.88
CA ALA A 63 -7.55 7.64 0.68
C ALA A 63 -6.41 8.26 -0.12
N ILE A 64 -5.19 7.83 0.19
CA ILE A 64 -4.01 7.95 -0.67
C ILE A 64 -3.73 6.56 -1.20
N SER A 65 -3.71 6.41 -2.54
CA SER A 65 -3.54 5.12 -3.23
C SER A 65 -2.34 5.12 -4.18
N SER A 66 -2.01 3.95 -4.73
CA SER A 66 -0.87 3.74 -5.64
C SER A 66 0.45 4.33 -5.12
N GLY A 67 0.71 4.16 -3.79
CA GLY A 67 1.95 4.64 -3.17
C GLY A 67 2.12 6.16 -3.15
N GLY A 68 1.03 6.93 -3.24
CA GLY A 68 1.05 8.38 -3.30
C GLY A 68 0.73 8.96 -4.68
N GLY A 69 0.38 8.11 -5.65
CA GLY A 69 0.00 8.54 -6.99
C GLY A 69 -1.31 9.32 -7.02
N PHE A 70 -2.25 8.95 -6.17
CA PHE A 70 -3.58 9.55 -6.09
C PHE A 70 -3.96 9.88 -4.65
N ALA A 71 -4.81 10.90 -4.47
CA ALA A 71 -5.48 11.14 -3.20
C ALA A 71 -6.94 11.56 -3.42
N GLU A 72 -7.81 11.01 -2.57
CA GLU A 72 -9.26 11.26 -2.52
C GLU A 72 -9.61 11.98 -1.22
N ILE A 73 -10.57 12.91 -1.27
CA ILE A 73 -11.29 13.45 -0.11
C ILE A 73 -12.74 13.00 -0.24
N GLY A 74 -13.22 12.18 0.68
CA GLY A 74 -14.44 11.41 0.44
C GLY A 74 -14.25 10.53 -0.80
N ASP A 75 -15.13 10.70 -1.80
CA ASP A 75 -15.06 10.02 -3.09
C ASP A 75 -14.47 10.89 -4.21
N ASP A 76 -14.08 12.12 -3.92
CA ASP A 76 -13.54 13.05 -4.91
C ASP A 76 -12.03 12.89 -5.08
N LEU A 77 -11.56 12.56 -6.28
CA LEU A 77 -10.14 12.56 -6.62
C LEU A 77 -9.62 13.99 -6.66
N VAL A 78 -8.71 14.32 -5.74
CA VAL A 78 -8.21 15.69 -5.54
C VAL A 78 -6.72 15.86 -5.86
N ILE A 79 -5.95 14.78 -5.88
CA ILE A 79 -4.54 14.76 -6.26
C ILE A 79 -4.30 13.62 -7.23
N GLU A 80 -3.65 13.95 -8.36
CA GLU A 80 -3.22 13.00 -9.36
C GLU A 80 -1.76 13.30 -9.72
N ARG A 81 -0.89 12.30 -9.59
CA ARG A 81 0.55 12.38 -9.83
C ARG A 81 0.99 11.20 -10.69
N THR A 82 0.80 11.34 -11.98
CA THR A 82 1.01 10.29 -12.97
C THR A 82 2.31 10.45 -13.74
N MET A 83 2.79 9.37 -14.28
CA MET A 83 4.01 9.28 -15.06
C MET A 83 3.81 9.89 -16.46
N PRO A 84 4.82 10.59 -17.02
CA PRO A 84 4.79 10.98 -18.44
C PRO A 84 4.70 9.75 -19.36
N THR A 85 3.93 9.85 -20.43
CA THR A 85 3.71 8.76 -21.41
C THR A 85 5.02 8.16 -21.95
N GLU A 86 6.01 8.99 -22.25
CA GLU A 86 7.31 8.53 -22.73
C GLU A 86 8.07 7.72 -21.67
N ALA A 87 7.92 8.08 -20.41
CA ALA A 87 8.53 7.35 -19.31
C ALA A 87 7.85 5.99 -19.10
N VAL A 88 6.51 5.92 -19.16
CA VAL A 88 5.75 4.66 -19.13
C VAL A 88 6.18 3.76 -20.29
N THR A 89 6.29 4.30 -21.50
CA THR A 89 6.70 3.54 -22.69
C THR A 89 8.10 2.94 -22.52
N ARG A 90 9.07 3.72 -22.03
CA ARG A 90 10.43 3.21 -21.76
C ARG A 90 10.45 2.11 -20.70
N MET A 91 9.68 2.29 -19.63
CA MET A 91 9.56 1.32 -18.54
C MET A 91 8.97 -0.01 -19.03
N ILE A 92 7.89 0.03 -19.80
CA ILE A 92 7.29 -1.16 -20.40
C ILE A 92 8.29 -1.87 -21.31
N GLY A 93 8.94 -1.13 -22.23
CA GLY A 93 9.96 -1.70 -23.12
C GLY A 93 11.09 -2.39 -22.37
N PHE A 94 11.58 -1.79 -21.28
CA PHE A 94 12.59 -2.41 -20.44
C PHE A 94 12.10 -3.72 -19.79
N TYR A 95 10.86 -3.78 -19.31
CA TYR A 95 10.31 -5.00 -18.70
C TYR A 95 10.14 -6.11 -19.74
N GLU A 96 9.60 -5.78 -20.92
CA GLU A 96 9.41 -6.74 -22.02
C GLU A 96 10.74 -7.30 -22.51
N GLU A 97 11.76 -6.46 -22.74
CA GLU A 97 13.11 -6.87 -23.12
C GLU A 97 13.80 -7.74 -22.07
N SER A 98 13.51 -7.48 -20.79
CA SER A 98 14.06 -8.23 -19.66
C SER A 98 13.30 -9.53 -19.37
N GLY A 99 12.14 -9.76 -20.00
CA GLY A 99 11.25 -10.89 -19.71
C GLY A 99 10.62 -10.84 -18.32
N TYR A 100 10.39 -9.62 -17.80
CA TYR A 100 9.74 -9.42 -16.52
C TYR A 100 8.23 -9.27 -16.71
N ASP A 101 7.46 -9.92 -15.84
CA ASP A 101 6.05 -9.62 -15.72
C ASP A 101 5.86 -8.35 -14.90
N PHE A 102 4.80 -7.60 -15.19
CA PHE A 102 4.51 -6.35 -14.50
C PHE A 102 3.02 -6.03 -14.58
N TYR A 103 2.57 -5.16 -13.72
CA TYR A 103 1.29 -4.49 -13.90
C TYR A 103 1.41 -3.00 -13.61
N LEU A 104 0.59 -2.23 -14.32
CA LEU A 104 0.50 -0.79 -14.18
C LEU A 104 -0.76 -0.44 -13.39
N GLN A 105 -0.67 0.59 -12.56
CA GLN A 105 -1.78 1.09 -11.77
C GLN A 105 -2.17 2.48 -12.26
N SER A 106 -3.40 2.63 -12.78
CA SER A 106 -4.11 3.89 -12.85
C SER A 106 -5.00 4.06 -11.60
N PHE A 107 -5.78 5.12 -11.56
CA PHE A 107 -6.72 5.33 -10.46
C PHE A 107 -7.80 4.26 -10.42
N ASP A 108 -8.39 3.96 -11.57
CA ASP A 108 -9.58 3.14 -11.76
C ASP A 108 -9.33 1.78 -12.41
N GLU A 109 -8.10 1.50 -12.85
CA GLU A 109 -7.79 0.24 -13.55
C GLU A 109 -6.39 -0.30 -13.26
N LEU A 110 -6.25 -1.62 -13.41
CA LEU A 110 -4.97 -2.33 -13.47
C LEU A 110 -4.72 -2.83 -14.89
N TYR A 111 -3.46 -2.76 -15.31
CA TYR A 111 -3.02 -3.26 -16.63
C TYR A 111 -1.93 -4.30 -16.43
N PRO A 112 -2.30 -5.58 -16.24
CA PRO A 112 -1.34 -6.66 -16.05
C PRO A 112 -0.73 -7.11 -17.38
N SER A 113 0.56 -7.46 -17.37
CA SER A 113 1.17 -8.26 -18.43
C SER A 113 0.62 -9.70 -18.40
N PRO A 114 0.71 -10.45 -19.52
CA PRO A 114 0.08 -11.76 -19.62
C PRO A 114 0.48 -12.78 -18.53
N GLY A 115 1.70 -12.70 -17.98
CA GLY A 115 2.19 -13.65 -16.98
C GLY A 115 1.83 -13.32 -15.54
N VAL A 116 1.31 -12.13 -15.25
CA VAL A 116 1.04 -11.66 -13.88
C VAL A 116 0.05 -12.55 -13.14
N HIS A 117 -1.05 -12.92 -13.79
CA HIS A 117 -2.06 -13.80 -13.20
C HIS A 117 -1.46 -15.14 -12.71
N ASP A 118 -0.67 -15.79 -13.56
CA ASP A 118 -0.08 -17.09 -13.23
C ASP A 118 0.95 -16.98 -12.10
N ARG A 119 1.76 -15.90 -12.07
CA ARG A 119 2.70 -15.66 -10.97
C ARG A 119 2.00 -15.46 -9.63
N PHE A 120 0.91 -14.72 -9.61
CA PHE A 120 0.14 -14.55 -8.38
C PHE A 120 -0.60 -15.82 -7.98
N ALA A 121 -1.12 -16.59 -8.95
CA ALA A 121 -1.75 -17.88 -8.67
C ALA A 121 -0.74 -18.88 -8.04
N GLU A 122 0.49 -18.94 -8.56
CA GLU A 122 1.58 -19.74 -7.97
C GLU A 122 1.97 -19.24 -6.58
N TYR A 123 2.06 -17.92 -6.40
CA TYR A 123 2.37 -17.30 -5.11
C TYR A 123 1.32 -17.69 -4.05
N TYR A 124 0.04 -17.45 -4.30
CA TYR A 124 -1.03 -17.78 -3.36
C TYR A 124 -1.15 -19.29 -3.11
N ALA A 125 -0.93 -20.14 -4.13
CA ALA A 125 -0.91 -21.59 -3.95
C ALA A 125 0.27 -22.05 -3.09
N SER A 126 1.42 -21.38 -3.16
CA SER A 126 2.59 -21.69 -2.35
C SER A 126 2.43 -21.20 -0.90
N ASP A 127 1.83 -20.04 -0.73
CA ASP A 127 1.57 -19.45 0.59
C ASP A 127 0.52 -20.25 1.35
N SER A 128 -0.58 -20.64 0.69
CA SER A 128 -1.60 -21.53 1.26
C SER A 128 -1.00 -22.86 1.74
N ARG A 129 -0.04 -23.43 0.99
CA ARG A 129 0.66 -24.65 1.42
C ARG A 129 1.55 -24.46 2.64
N ARG A 130 2.19 -23.29 2.77
CA ARG A 130 3.01 -22.95 3.96
C ARG A 130 2.11 -22.75 5.18
N GLN A 131 1.02 -22.03 5.04
CA GLN A 131 0.03 -21.83 6.12
C GLN A 131 -0.62 -23.15 6.54
N ALA A 132 -0.98 -24.02 5.62
CA ALA A 132 -1.52 -25.36 5.93
C ALA A 132 -0.53 -26.26 6.68
N GLY A 133 0.78 -26.12 6.43
CA GLY A 133 1.82 -26.83 7.18
C GLY A 133 2.00 -26.32 8.63
N THR A 134 1.48 -25.15 8.95
CA THR A 134 1.54 -24.52 10.28
C THR A 134 0.16 -24.45 10.98
N ALA A 135 -0.95 -24.64 10.24
CA ALA A 135 -2.30 -24.54 10.76
C ALA A 135 -2.76 -25.82 11.45
N SER A 136 -3.41 -25.68 12.58
CA SER A 136 -4.06 -26.79 13.31
C SER A 136 -5.35 -27.30 12.64
N ASP A 137 -5.92 -26.54 11.68
CA ASP A 137 -7.11 -26.89 10.89
C ASP A 137 -6.91 -26.56 9.40
N PRO A 138 -6.80 -27.60 8.50
CA PRO A 138 -6.65 -27.39 7.06
C PRO A 138 -7.86 -26.72 6.37
N ALA A 139 -9.03 -26.68 7.02
CA ALA A 139 -10.25 -26.09 6.45
C ALA A 139 -10.26 -24.55 6.52
N SER A 140 -9.35 -23.95 7.27
CA SER A 140 -9.25 -22.47 7.42
C SER A 140 -8.51 -21.78 6.27
N VAL A 141 -7.90 -22.54 5.34
CA VAL A 141 -7.14 -21.98 4.21
C VAL A 141 -8.09 -21.70 3.05
N THR A 142 -8.45 -20.43 2.85
CA THR A 142 -9.19 -19.97 1.66
C THR A 142 -8.36 -20.22 0.41
N GLY A 143 -8.88 -21.03 -0.51
CA GLY A 143 -8.16 -21.39 -1.72
C GLY A 143 -7.85 -20.17 -2.61
N ALA A 144 -6.72 -20.23 -3.32
CA ALA A 144 -6.24 -19.19 -4.25
C ALA A 144 -7.32 -18.70 -5.24
N ALA A 145 -8.24 -19.59 -5.67
CA ALA A 145 -9.32 -19.27 -6.61
C ALA A 145 -10.37 -18.26 -6.06
N ALA A 146 -10.44 -18.03 -4.75
CA ALA A 146 -11.38 -17.10 -4.14
C ALA A 146 -10.75 -15.70 -3.85
N ASN A 147 -9.45 -15.51 -4.13
CA ASN A 147 -8.77 -14.26 -3.84
C ASN A 147 -9.22 -13.15 -4.82
N PRO A 148 -9.83 -12.04 -4.33
CA PRO A 148 -10.26 -10.93 -5.18
C PRO A 148 -9.14 -10.30 -6.02
N ALA A 149 -7.90 -10.32 -5.53
CA ALA A 149 -6.74 -9.80 -6.26
C ALA A 149 -6.49 -10.56 -7.57
N LEU A 150 -6.69 -11.88 -7.60
CA LEU A 150 -6.53 -12.66 -8.83
C LEU A 150 -7.53 -12.30 -9.91
N LYS A 151 -8.74 -11.88 -9.54
CA LYS A 151 -9.74 -11.42 -10.51
C LYS A 151 -9.30 -10.14 -11.22
N ALA A 152 -8.65 -9.23 -10.53
CA ALA A 152 -8.15 -7.99 -11.10
C ALA A 152 -7.05 -8.22 -12.16
N PHE A 153 -6.31 -9.34 -12.05
CA PHE A 153 -5.25 -9.72 -12.99
C PHE A 153 -5.71 -10.68 -14.09
N ALA A 154 -6.95 -11.16 -14.07
CA ALA A 154 -7.45 -12.11 -15.07
C ALA A 154 -7.79 -11.44 -16.42
N ASP A 155 -8.05 -10.14 -16.44
CA ASP A 155 -8.45 -9.40 -17.63
C ASP A 155 -7.25 -8.65 -18.25
N VAL A 156 -6.48 -9.38 -19.07
CA VAL A 156 -5.36 -8.79 -19.81
C VAL A 156 -5.91 -7.96 -20.96
N ARG A 157 -5.59 -6.68 -20.96
CA ARG A 157 -6.03 -5.70 -21.96
C ARG A 157 -4.85 -4.83 -22.44
N PRO A 158 -4.99 -4.09 -23.57
CA PRO A 158 -3.96 -3.14 -23.98
C PRO A 158 -3.64 -2.14 -22.87
N TYR A 159 -2.36 -1.87 -22.64
CA TYR A 159 -1.95 -0.92 -21.61
C TYR A 159 -2.42 0.50 -21.93
N SER A 160 -2.93 1.21 -20.92
CA SER A 160 -2.95 2.67 -21.00
C SER A 160 -1.53 3.19 -20.80
N LEU A 161 -1.15 4.18 -21.59
CA LEU A 161 0.12 4.90 -21.42
C LEU A 161 -0.05 6.23 -20.67
N THR A 162 -1.30 6.57 -20.33
CA THR A 162 -1.67 7.79 -19.59
C THR A 162 -2.38 7.43 -18.31
N GLY A 163 -2.31 8.31 -17.32
CA GLY A 163 -2.95 8.10 -16.02
C GLY A 163 -2.25 7.04 -15.15
N ILE A 164 -1.05 6.59 -15.52
CA ILE A 164 -0.30 5.59 -14.74
C ILE A 164 0.50 6.29 -13.65
N ALA A 165 0.26 5.90 -12.39
CA ALA A 165 0.97 6.45 -11.24
C ALA A 165 2.02 5.49 -10.66
N LYS A 166 1.82 4.19 -10.81
CA LYS A 166 2.71 3.17 -10.25
C LYS A 166 2.80 1.97 -11.17
N SER A 167 3.93 1.30 -11.16
CA SER A 167 4.10 -0.05 -11.71
C SER A 167 4.65 -0.98 -10.64
N VAL A 168 4.27 -2.26 -10.74
CA VAL A 168 4.89 -3.34 -9.97
C VAL A 168 5.48 -4.33 -10.97
N PHE A 169 6.77 -4.65 -10.80
CA PHE A 169 7.43 -5.69 -11.61
C PHE A 169 7.63 -6.98 -10.80
N LEU A 170 7.55 -8.09 -11.49
CA LEU A 170 7.66 -9.44 -10.97
C LEU A 170 8.64 -10.22 -11.81
N ALA A 171 9.75 -10.63 -11.24
CA ALA A 171 10.79 -11.40 -11.93
C ALA A 171 11.16 -12.67 -11.15
N GLY A 172 11.64 -13.66 -11.84
CA GLY A 172 12.20 -14.87 -11.21
C GLY A 172 13.65 -14.72 -10.75
N ASP A 173 14.25 -13.53 -10.93
CA ASP A 173 15.66 -13.23 -10.67
C ASP A 173 15.80 -12.27 -9.48
N LEU A 174 16.51 -12.67 -8.44
CA LEU A 174 16.76 -11.84 -7.25
C LEU A 174 17.60 -10.57 -7.53
N ARG A 175 18.20 -10.44 -8.71
CA ARG A 175 18.88 -9.22 -9.15
C ARG A 175 17.98 -8.26 -9.94
N ALA A 176 16.72 -8.60 -10.08
CA ALA A 176 15.78 -7.76 -10.85
C ALA A 176 15.69 -6.36 -10.27
N TYR A 177 15.61 -6.22 -8.95
CA TYR A 177 15.62 -4.91 -8.30
C TYR A 177 16.83 -4.06 -8.70
N ASP A 178 18.04 -4.63 -8.68
CA ASP A 178 19.27 -3.88 -9.02
C ASP A 178 19.24 -3.41 -10.48
N ARG A 179 18.80 -4.29 -11.41
CA ARG A 179 18.70 -3.97 -12.83
C ARG A 179 17.65 -2.91 -13.13
N VAL A 180 16.47 -3.01 -12.51
CA VAL A 180 15.38 -2.03 -12.67
C VAL A 180 15.84 -0.67 -12.10
N SER A 181 16.46 -0.67 -10.91
CA SER A 181 16.99 0.55 -10.30
C SER A 181 18.05 1.19 -11.17
N GLU A 182 19.00 0.43 -11.71
CA GLU A 182 20.04 0.96 -12.60
C GLU A 182 19.45 1.55 -13.88
N ALA A 183 18.45 0.89 -14.48
CA ALA A 183 17.86 1.32 -15.75
C ALA A 183 16.90 2.50 -15.61
N LEU A 184 16.16 2.59 -14.49
CA LEU A 184 15.02 3.49 -14.37
C LEU A 184 15.17 4.61 -13.32
N SER A 185 16.19 4.59 -12.45
CA SER A 185 16.33 5.55 -11.34
C SER A 185 16.49 7.02 -11.78
N ALA A 186 16.81 7.29 -13.04
CA ALA A 186 16.88 8.66 -13.54
C ALA A 186 15.51 9.39 -13.46
N ASP A 187 14.43 8.67 -13.77
CA ASP A 187 13.06 9.21 -13.82
C ASP A 187 12.20 8.71 -12.66
N PHE A 188 12.56 7.58 -12.07
CA PHE A 188 11.69 6.85 -11.15
C PHE A 188 12.35 6.54 -9.80
N HIS A 189 11.52 6.53 -8.78
CA HIS A 189 11.83 5.94 -7.49
C HIS A 189 11.50 4.45 -7.54
N VAL A 190 12.50 3.61 -7.28
CA VAL A 190 12.36 2.14 -7.30
C VAL A 190 12.58 1.62 -5.89
N ILE A 191 11.61 0.88 -5.38
CA ILE A 191 11.73 0.19 -4.09
C ILE A 191 11.60 -1.32 -4.28
N THR A 192 12.10 -2.10 -3.34
CA THR A 192 11.85 -3.55 -3.30
C THR A 192 10.36 -3.81 -3.10
N GLY A 193 9.85 -4.89 -3.70
CA GLY A 193 8.44 -5.24 -3.56
C GLY A 193 8.06 -5.50 -2.11
N THR A 194 6.87 -5.03 -1.76
CA THR A 194 6.24 -5.24 -0.46
C THR A 194 5.50 -6.58 -0.38
N ILE A 195 5.42 -7.32 -1.51
CA ILE A 195 4.79 -8.65 -1.55
C ILE A 195 5.67 -9.63 -0.77
N PRO A 196 5.17 -10.23 0.31
CA PRO A 196 5.94 -11.16 1.13
C PRO A 196 6.60 -12.26 0.30
N HIS A 197 7.82 -12.65 0.64
CA HIS A 197 8.61 -13.72 0.00
C HIS A 197 9.08 -13.48 -1.45
N MET A 198 8.61 -12.46 -2.15
CA MET A 198 9.12 -12.10 -3.49
C MET A 198 10.40 -11.25 -3.41
N GLY A 199 10.58 -10.48 -2.34
CA GLY A 199 11.81 -9.75 -2.04
C GLY A 199 12.38 -8.99 -3.24
N ARG A 200 13.69 -9.13 -3.49
CA ARG A 200 14.42 -8.47 -4.59
C ARG A 200 14.04 -8.99 -6.00
N GLY A 201 13.25 -10.04 -6.11
CA GLY A 201 12.66 -10.52 -7.35
C GLY A 201 11.41 -9.74 -7.78
N SER A 202 10.96 -8.78 -6.97
CA SER A 202 9.87 -7.87 -7.28
C SER A 202 10.19 -6.46 -6.82
N GLY A 203 9.45 -5.48 -7.31
CA GLY A 203 9.61 -4.11 -6.87
C GLY A 203 8.48 -3.22 -7.35
N GLU A 204 8.45 -2.04 -6.77
CA GLU A 204 7.50 -0.98 -7.08
C GLU A 204 8.25 0.19 -7.71
N VAL A 205 7.65 0.79 -8.71
CA VAL A 205 8.20 1.92 -9.45
C VAL A 205 7.17 3.04 -9.46
N THR A 206 7.55 4.19 -8.90
CA THR A 206 6.75 5.42 -8.91
C THR A 206 7.58 6.55 -9.53
N LEU A 207 6.94 7.65 -9.89
CA LEU A 207 7.65 8.84 -10.35
C LEU A 207 8.54 9.39 -9.23
N ASN A 208 9.74 9.88 -9.56
CA ASN A 208 10.62 10.51 -8.58
C ASN A 208 9.89 11.61 -7.78
N GLY A 209 10.04 11.57 -6.46
CA GLY A 209 9.35 12.48 -5.53
C GLY A 209 7.87 12.16 -5.30
N VAL A 210 7.34 11.04 -5.84
CA VAL A 210 6.00 10.55 -5.54
C VAL A 210 6.11 9.38 -4.57
N ASN A 211 5.65 9.58 -3.34
CA ASN A 211 5.53 8.58 -2.29
C ASN A 211 4.40 8.97 -1.34
N LYS A 212 4.06 8.11 -0.38
CA LYS A 212 3.01 8.36 0.60
C LYS A 212 3.21 9.69 1.35
N GLY A 213 4.42 9.94 1.86
CA GLY A 213 4.73 11.15 2.62
C GLY A 213 4.57 12.44 1.81
N SER A 214 5.12 12.48 0.60
CA SER A 214 5.03 13.67 -0.26
C SER A 214 3.59 14.00 -0.68
N THR A 215 2.71 13.00 -0.78
CA THR A 215 1.30 13.19 -1.10
C THR A 215 0.48 13.56 0.16
N ILE A 216 0.85 13.03 1.32
CA ILE A 216 0.31 13.49 2.62
C ILE A 216 0.53 15.00 2.78
N LEU A 217 1.73 15.50 2.56
CA LEU A 217 2.01 16.94 2.69
C LEU A 217 1.14 17.80 1.75
N ARG A 218 0.93 17.35 0.52
CA ARG A 218 0.03 18.03 -0.44
C ARG A 218 -1.43 17.97 -0.02
N LEU A 219 -1.88 16.84 0.54
CA LEU A 219 -3.24 16.68 1.02
C LEU A 219 -3.48 17.54 2.27
N LEU A 220 -2.52 17.60 3.19
CA LEU A 220 -2.58 18.48 4.36
C LEU A 220 -2.67 19.95 3.98
N ASP A 221 -1.84 20.40 3.02
CA ASP A 221 -1.91 21.78 2.48
C ASP A 221 -3.30 22.07 1.90
N ARG A 222 -3.88 21.15 1.14
CA ARG A 222 -5.21 21.28 0.57
C ARG A 222 -6.33 21.32 1.61
N LEU A 223 -6.15 20.62 2.72
CA LEU A 223 -7.08 20.60 3.87
C LEU A 223 -6.86 21.79 4.83
N GLY A 224 -5.78 22.56 4.66
CA GLY A 224 -5.40 23.64 5.57
C GLY A 224 -4.94 23.12 6.94
N LEU A 225 -4.34 21.93 6.99
CA LEU A 225 -3.86 21.27 8.20
C LEU A 225 -2.33 21.27 8.27
N ASP A 226 -1.80 21.35 9.50
CA ASP A 226 -0.37 21.26 9.76
C ASP A 226 0.06 19.78 9.92
N ALA A 227 1.21 19.44 9.36
CA ALA A 227 1.82 18.11 9.51
C ALA A 227 2.04 17.73 10.99
N ALA A 228 2.23 18.69 11.89
CA ALA A 228 2.33 18.47 13.33
C ALA A 228 1.05 17.86 13.93
N SER A 229 -0.11 18.03 13.30
CA SER A 229 -1.39 17.42 13.70
C SER A 229 -1.59 16.02 13.12
N ALA A 230 -0.74 15.61 12.18
CA ALA A 230 -0.85 14.33 11.47
C ALA A 230 -0.20 13.17 12.25
N ILE A 231 -0.79 12.01 12.12
CA ILE A 231 -0.26 10.73 12.60
C ILE A 231 -0.15 9.80 11.40
N GLY A 232 1.03 9.20 11.20
CA GLY A 232 1.25 8.15 10.19
C GLY A 232 1.42 6.81 10.86
N ILE A 233 0.73 5.76 10.40
CA ILE A 233 0.83 4.40 10.93
C ILE A 233 1.11 3.43 9.79
N GLY A 234 2.19 2.66 9.88
CA GLY A 234 2.62 1.73 8.83
C GLY A 234 3.61 0.68 9.31
N ASP A 235 3.96 -0.26 8.46
CA ASP A 235 4.83 -1.39 8.82
C ASP A 235 5.95 -1.67 7.83
N SER A 236 5.89 -1.14 6.62
CA SER A 236 6.82 -1.52 5.55
C SER A 236 7.64 -0.35 5.00
N SER A 237 8.58 -0.65 4.10
CA SER A 237 9.53 0.34 3.60
C SER A 237 8.88 1.50 2.84
N ASN A 238 7.71 1.29 2.22
CA ASN A 238 6.97 2.33 1.52
C ASN A 238 6.22 3.30 2.47
N ASP A 239 6.26 3.04 3.79
CA ASP A 239 5.68 3.91 4.83
C ASP A 239 6.69 4.88 5.43
N ILE A 240 7.99 4.67 5.21
CA ILE A 240 9.04 5.43 5.88
C ILE A 240 8.84 6.94 5.72
N GLU A 241 8.57 7.41 4.50
CA GLU A 241 8.34 8.84 4.27
C GLU A 241 7.04 9.33 4.94
N MET A 242 6.00 8.49 5.02
CA MET A 242 4.78 8.81 5.78
C MET A 242 5.10 8.99 7.27
N LEU A 243 5.84 8.05 7.85
CA LEU A 243 6.24 8.10 9.27
C LEU A 243 7.06 9.36 9.57
N GLN A 244 7.94 9.76 8.66
CA GLN A 244 8.84 10.90 8.84
C GLN A 244 8.18 12.26 8.67
N VAL A 245 7.14 12.40 7.82
CA VAL A 245 6.51 13.70 7.55
C VAL A 245 5.37 14.03 8.51
N CYS A 246 4.75 13.02 9.12
CA CYS A 246 3.71 13.19 10.12
C CYS A 246 4.30 13.69 11.44
N GLY A 247 3.54 14.48 12.20
CA GLY A 247 3.94 14.96 13.52
C GLY A 247 4.17 13.82 14.53
N VAL A 248 3.55 12.66 14.30
CA VAL A 248 3.85 11.41 15.00
C VAL A 248 3.85 10.26 13.98
N GLY A 249 5.00 9.66 13.75
CA GLY A 249 5.16 8.44 12.97
C GLY A 249 5.13 7.20 13.87
N ILE A 250 4.26 6.24 13.58
CA ILE A 250 4.06 5.05 14.40
C ILE A 250 4.32 3.79 13.56
N ALA A 251 5.34 3.02 13.91
CA ALA A 251 5.57 1.72 13.31
C ALA A 251 4.74 0.63 13.99
N MET A 252 4.19 -0.28 13.22
CA MET A 252 3.51 -1.47 13.72
C MET A 252 4.50 -2.41 14.42
N GLY A 253 4.01 -3.22 15.36
CA GLY A 253 4.82 -4.21 16.07
C GLY A 253 5.45 -5.28 15.16
N ASN A 254 4.76 -5.61 14.07
CA ASN A 254 5.23 -6.53 13.02
C ASN A 254 6.18 -5.88 11.99
N ALA A 255 6.41 -4.57 12.04
CA ALA A 255 7.37 -3.90 11.17
C ALA A 255 8.80 -4.38 11.43
N THR A 256 9.67 -4.29 10.41
CA THR A 256 11.09 -4.59 10.57
C THR A 256 11.79 -3.53 11.42
N ASP A 257 12.94 -3.88 12.02
CA ASP A 257 13.74 -2.92 12.80
C ASP A 257 14.18 -1.72 11.95
N ALA A 258 14.39 -1.92 10.66
CA ALA A 258 14.72 -0.84 9.73
C ALA A 258 13.59 0.18 9.62
N VAL A 259 12.34 -0.25 9.54
CA VAL A 259 11.17 0.66 9.51
C VAL A 259 10.95 1.31 10.87
N LYS A 260 11.03 0.52 11.97
CA LYS A 260 10.90 1.02 13.34
C LYS A 260 11.89 2.13 13.68
N ALA A 261 13.10 2.08 13.11
CA ALA A 261 14.11 3.12 13.29
C ALA A 261 13.74 4.50 12.71
N HIS A 262 12.71 4.58 11.86
CA HIS A 262 12.20 5.81 11.26
C HIS A 262 10.92 6.33 11.93
N ALA A 263 10.41 5.64 12.94
CA ALA A 263 9.19 6.00 13.66
C ALA A 263 9.51 6.66 15.00
N ASP A 264 8.61 7.53 15.46
CA ASP A 264 8.65 8.13 16.81
C ASP A 264 8.17 7.14 17.86
N GLU A 265 7.22 6.27 17.49
CA GLU A 265 6.62 5.26 18.37
C GLU A 265 6.54 3.90 17.68
N VAL A 266 6.46 2.86 18.51
CA VAL A 266 6.12 1.50 18.06
C VAL A 266 4.86 1.05 18.79
N THR A 267 3.84 0.64 18.02
CA THR A 267 2.64 0.02 18.57
C THR A 267 2.75 -1.51 18.57
N THR A 268 1.69 -2.22 18.93
CA THR A 268 1.61 -3.68 18.87
C THR A 268 1.37 -4.16 17.42
N SER A 269 1.40 -5.46 17.18
CA SER A 269 1.13 -6.03 15.86
C SER A 269 -0.34 -5.92 15.47
N VAL A 270 -0.66 -6.25 14.20
CA VAL A 270 -2.04 -6.24 13.68
C VAL A 270 -2.96 -7.09 14.57
N LEU A 271 -2.52 -8.31 14.90
CA LEU A 271 -3.30 -9.26 15.72
C LEU A 271 -3.35 -8.92 17.23
N GLU A 272 -2.63 -7.88 17.65
CA GLU A 272 -2.56 -7.41 19.04
C GLU A 272 -3.14 -6.00 19.17
N ASP A 273 -4.17 -5.69 18.39
CA ASP A 273 -4.90 -4.41 18.39
C ASP A 273 -4.02 -3.18 18.08
N GLY A 274 -3.04 -3.31 17.18
CA GLY A 274 -2.01 -2.31 16.93
C GLY A 274 -2.54 -0.92 16.60
N VAL A 275 -3.53 -0.82 15.71
CA VAL A 275 -4.16 0.47 15.34
C VAL A 275 -4.95 1.07 16.51
N TRP A 276 -5.72 0.26 17.22
CA TRP A 276 -6.43 0.71 18.42
C TRP A 276 -5.48 1.27 19.47
N ASN A 277 -4.41 0.52 19.76
CA ASN A 277 -3.41 0.92 20.75
C ASN A 277 -2.68 2.22 20.35
N ALA A 278 -2.36 2.40 19.06
CA ALA A 278 -1.78 3.61 18.52
C ALA A 278 -2.74 4.80 18.70
N PHE A 279 -4.00 4.66 18.32
CA PHE A 279 -5.01 5.70 18.43
C PHE A 279 -5.26 6.10 19.88
N ARG A 280 -5.36 5.12 20.79
CA ARG A 280 -5.56 5.37 22.22
C ARG A 280 -4.40 6.15 22.85
N ARG A 281 -3.14 5.79 22.54
CA ARG A 281 -1.98 6.50 23.07
C ARG A 281 -1.92 7.94 22.58
N ASN A 282 -2.43 8.18 21.39
CA ASN A 282 -2.40 9.48 20.74
C ASN A 282 -3.70 10.29 20.90
N GLY A 283 -4.65 9.82 21.72
CA GLY A 283 -5.86 10.54 22.11
C GLY A 283 -6.89 10.70 21.00
N LEU A 284 -6.96 9.74 20.05
CA LEU A 284 -7.99 9.72 19.00
C LEU A 284 -9.24 8.93 19.48
N VAL A 285 -9.02 7.96 20.36
CA VAL A 285 -10.07 7.11 20.97
C VAL A 285 -9.95 7.09 22.49
#